data_b99a8b139bacd851552755f635246d19
#
_entry.id   b99a8b139bacd851552755f635246d19
#
_cell.length_a   1.000
_cell.length_b   1.000
_cell.length_c   1.000
_cell.angle_alpha   90.00
_cell.angle_beta   90.00
_cell.angle_gamma   90.00
#
_symmetry.space_group_name_H-M   'P 1'
#
loop_
_entity.id
_entity.type
_entity.pdbx_description
1 polymer ?
#
loop_
_entity_poly.entity_id
_entity_poly.type
_entity_poly.pdbx_seq_one_letter_code
_entity_poly.pdbx_strand_id
1 'polypeptide(L)'
;ILVSSFMRSKELGALSTVHAENGELVVRLQQQLFERGITGPEAHPLSRPPSVEGEAANRAIRIAEALGVPLYLVHNSCIDSLDAITRARLAGQRVFGEVLSQHLVIDDSVYRDPDWNKAAHHVMSPPFRSKEHQAALWTGLQAGMLQTTATDHCCFCTPQKQAGLDDFRKIPNGTNG
;
A
#
# COMPACT_ATOMS: atom_id res chain seq x y z
N ILE A 1 -3.42 10.33 16.38
CA ILE A 1 -2.20 9.49 16.36
C ILE A 1 -1.16 10.11 15.44
N LEU A 2 -1.38 10.29 14.12
CA LEU A 2 -0.35 10.79 13.17
C LEU A 2 0.31 12.11 13.61
N VAL A 3 -0.49 13.11 13.98
CA VAL A 3 0.02 14.43 14.43
C VAL A 3 0.98 14.28 15.60
N SER A 4 0.60 13.53 16.64
CA SER A 4 1.43 13.33 17.84
C SER A 4 2.72 12.57 17.51
N SER A 5 2.63 11.54 16.62
CA SER A 5 3.81 10.78 16.17
C SER A 5 4.78 11.66 15.38
N PHE A 6 4.27 12.49 14.46
CA PHE A 6 5.11 13.38 13.65
C PHE A 6 5.78 14.47 14.49
N MET A 7 5.06 15.04 15.47
CA MET A 7 5.64 15.99 16.42
C MET A 7 6.76 15.33 17.25
N ARG A 8 6.53 14.10 17.72
CA ARG A 8 7.56 13.39 18.48
C ARG A 8 8.79 13.05 17.64
N SER A 9 8.59 12.62 16.39
CA SER A 9 9.70 12.40 15.44
C SER A 9 10.51 13.69 15.22
N LYS A 10 9.83 14.83 15.10
CA LYS A 10 10.49 16.14 14.96
C LYS A 10 11.38 16.47 16.16
N GLU A 11 10.86 16.28 17.37
CA GLU A 11 11.63 16.51 18.62
C GLU A 11 12.90 15.65 18.70
N LEU A 12 12.81 14.41 18.19
CA LEU A 12 13.90 13.45 18.22
C LEU A 12 14.83 13.54 17.00
N GLY A 13 14.54 14.40 16.02
CA GLY A 13 15.29 14.45 14.76
C GLY A 13 15.13 13.19 13.91
N ALA A 14 14.03 12.43 14.10
CA ALA A 14 13.76 11.18 13.40
C ALA A 14 12.91 11.39 12.15
N LEU A 15 13.06 10.48 11.17
CA LEU A 15 12.21 10.42 9.98
C LEU A 15 10.97 9.54 10.27
N SER A 16 9.78 10.11 10.14
CA SER A 16 8.54 9.35 10.27
C SER A 16 8.31 8.50 9.03
N THR A 17 8.01 7.22 9.22
CA THR A 17 7.58 6.30 8.16
C THR A 17 6.09 6.01 8.29
N VAL A 18 5.37 5.92 7.16
CA VAL A 18 3.92 5.74 7.17
C VAL A 18 3.49 4.69 6.14
N HIS A 19 2.79 3.66 6.64
CA HIS A 19 1.89 2.86 5.82
C HIS A 19 0.62 3.68 5.54
N ALA A 20 0.34 3.95 4.27
CA ALA A 20 -0.69 4.91 3.87
C ALA A 20 -1.89 4.21 3.21
N GLU A 21 -2.79 3.67 4.00
CA GLU A 21 -4.12 3.23 3.58
C GLU A 21 -5.19 3.78 4.53
N ASN A 22 -6.35 4.18 3.99
CA ASN A 22 -7.48 4.62 4.80
C ASN A 22 -8.19 3.41 5.41
N GLY A 23 -7.83 3.06 6.66
CA GLY A 23 -8.32 1.87 7.34
C GLY A 23 -9.83 1.83 7.52
N GLU A 24 -10.50 2.97 7.70
CA GLU A 24 -11.96 3.02 7.82
C GLU A 24 -12.64 2.64 6.50
N LEU A 25 -12.17 3.17 5.38
CA LEU A 25 -12.65 2.80 4.05
C LEU A 25 -12.37 1.32 3.75
N VAL A 26 -11.17 0.82 4.08
CA VAL A 26 -10.83 -0.60 3.92
C VAL A 26 -11.83 -1.49 4.65
N VAL A 27 -12.07 -1.24 5.94
CA VAL A 27 -13.00 -2.05 6.75
C VAL A 27 -14.41 -2.01 6.17
N ARG A 28 -14.87 -0.84 5.73
CA ARG A 28 -16.20 -0.68 5.12
C ARG A 28 -16.33 -1.44 3.80
N LEU A 29 -15.34 -1.33 2.93
CA LEU A 29 -15.31 -2.03 1.64
C LEU A 29 -15.19 -3.54 1.82
N GLN A 30 -14.37 -4.01 2.76
CA GLN A 30 -14.28 -5.42 3.12
C GLN A 30 -15.64 -5.98 3.56
N GLN A 31 -16.36 -5.25 4.40
CA GLN A 31 -17.68 -5.68 4.87
C GLN A 31 -18.68 -5.77 3.72
N GLN A 32 -18.72 -4.76 2.84
CA GLN A 32 -19.61 -4.75 1.68
C GLN A 32 -19.34 -5.90 0.71
N LEU A 33 -18.07 -6.23 0.45
CA LEU A 33 -17.71 -7.35 -0.42
C LEU A 33 -18.12 -8.69 0.20
N PHE A 34 -17.87 -8.86 1.49
CA PHE A 34 -18.24 -10.06 2.21
C PHE A 34 -19.76 -10.29 2.22
N GLU A 35 -20.56 -9.25 2.47
CA GLU A 35 -22.03 -9.29 2.42
C GLU A 35 -22.57 -9.63 1.02
N ARG A 36 -21.83 -9.30 -0.03
CA ARG A 36 -22.13 -9.67 -1.41
C ARG A 36 -21.68 -11.08 -1.80
N GLY A 37 -21.10 -11.83 -0.86
CA GLY A 37 -20.61 -13.19 -1.09
C GLY A 37 -19.28 -13.28 -1.83
N ILE A 38 -18.53 -12.17 -1.95
CA ILE A 38 -17.18 -12.15 -2.52
C ILE A 38 -16.20 -12.38 -1.38
N THR A 39 -15.79 -13.64 -1.20
CA THR A 39 -15.07 -14.08 0.02
C THR A 39 -13.67 -14.60 -0.25
N GLY A 40 -13.27 -14.73 -1.51
CA GLY A 40 -11.94 -15.21 -1.92
C GLY A 40 -10.87 -14.12 -2.02
N PRO A 41 -9.63 -14.50 -2.38
CA PRO A 41 -8.50 -13.57 -2.51
C PRO A 41 -8.74 -12.40 -3.48
N GLU A 42 -9.59 -12.58 -4.48
CA GLU A 42 -9.99 -11.56 -5.45
C GLU A 42 -10.67 -10.34 -4.81
N ALA A 43 -11.28 -10.53 -3.63
CA ALA A 43 -11.89 -9.44 -2.87
C ALA A 43 -10.84 -8.51 -2.24
N HIS A 44 -9.63 -8.98 -2.03
CA HIS A 44 -8.59 -8.21 -1.34
C HIS A 44 -8.25 -6.89 -2.07
N PRO A 45 -7.87 -6.88 -3.36
CA PRO A 45 -7.60 -5.62 -4.07
C PRO A 45 -8.86 -4.76 -4.24
N LEU A 46 -10.06 -5.36 -4.34
CA LEU A 46 -11.32 -4.64 -4.44
C LEU A 46 -11.67 -3.87 -3.16
N SER A 47 -11.24 -4.37 -2.00
CA SER A 47 -11.42 -3.69 -0.71
C SER A 47 -10.39 -2.58 -0.46
N ARG A 48 -9.36 -2.48 -1.31
CA ARG A 48 -8.23 -1.56 -1.19
C ARG A 48 -7.94 -0.87 -2.54
N PRO A 49 -8.93 -0.16 -3.12
CA PRO A 49 -8.71 0.52 -4.39
C PRO A 49 -7.61 1.60 -4.28
N PRO A 50 -7.02 2.03 -5.40
CA PRO A 50 -5.96 3.06 -5.40
C PRO A 50 -6.31 4.32 -4.62
N SER A 51 -7.56 4.74 -4.66
CA SER A 51 -8.06 5.93 -3.93
C SER A 51 -7.93 5.82 -2.40
N VAL A 52 -7.98 4.61 -1.84
CA VAL A 52 -7.79 4.36 -0.40
C VAL A 52 -6.35 4.65 0.02
N GLU A 53 -5.38 4.29 -0.82
CA GLU A 53 -3.97 4.57 -0.63
C GLU A 53 -3.65 6.04 -0.93
N GLY A 54 -4.11 6.57 -2.05
CA GLY A 54 -3.85 7.95 -2.46
C GLY A 54 -4.41 8.99 -1.49
N GLU A 55 -5.61 8.76 -0.91
CA GLU A 55 -6.19 9.63 0.12
C GLU A 55 -5.30 9.65 1.37
N ALA A 56 -4.92 8.47 1.86
CA ALA A 56 -4.10 8.37 3.07
C ALA A 56 -2.69 8.93 2.87
N ALA A 57 -2.07 8.69 1.71
CA ALA A 57 -0.78 9.27 1.34
C ALA A 57 -0.84 10.80 1.32
N ASN A 58 -1.82 11.36 0.61
CA ASN A 58 -2.01 12.81 0.53
C ASN A 58 -2.29 13.42 1.92
N ARG A 59 -3.11 12.79 2.74
CA ARG A 59 -3.41 13.24 4.11
C ARG A 59 -2.14 13.25 4.98
N ALA A 60 -1.34 12.20 4.95
CA ALA A 60 -0.08 12.14 5.70
C ALA A 60 0.90 13.24 5.24
N ILE A 61 1.03 13.46 3.93
CA ILE A 61 1.85 14.53 3.33
C ILE A 61 1.40 15.91 3.82
N ARG A 62 0.08 16.20 3.80
CA ARG A 62 -0.45 17.51 4.24
C ARG A 62 -0.24 17.75 5.73
N ILE A 63 -0.35 16.71 6.56
CA ILE A 63 -0.04 16.80 7.99
C ILE A 63 1.45 17.07 8.19
N ALA A 64 2.33 16.34 7.49
CA ALA A 64 3.78 16.54 7.58
C ALA A 64 4.20 17.94 7.13
N GLU A 65 3.59 18.47 6.07
CA GLU A 65 3.77 19.85 5.59
C GLU A 65 3.43 20.87 6.67
N ALA A 66 2.23 20.77 7.25
CA ALA A 66 1.74 21.68 8.29
C ALA A 66 2.64 21.70 9.54
N LEU A 67 3.27 20.58 9.86
CA LEU A 67 4.16 20.43 11.00
C LEU A 67 5.64 20.74 10.66
N GLY A 68 5.97 20.91 9.38
CA GLY A 68 7.33 21.14 8.89
C GLY A 68 8.27 19.95 9.17
N VAL A 69 7.78 18.71 8.98
CA VAL A 69 8.54 17.47 9.20
C VAL A 69 8.78 16.74 7.88
N PRO A 70 9.93 16.01 7.73
CA PRO A 70 10.13 15.11 6.62
C PRO A 70 9.24 13.85 6.80
N LEU A 71 8.86 13.24 5.68
CA LEU A 71 7.99 12.07 5.66
C LEU A 71 8.53 11.01 4.70
N TYR A 72 8.46 9.73 5.10
CA TYR A 72 8.76 8.59 4.27
C TYR A 72 7.50 7.71 4.11
N LEU A 73 7.02 7.59 2.87
CA LEU A 73 5.90 6.74 2.52
C LEU A 73 6.43 5.38 2.03
N VAL A 74 6.19 4.34 2.81
CA VAL A 74 6.64 2.98 2.49
C VAL A 74 5.74 2.37 1.39
N HIS A 75 6.25 1.39 0.64
CA HIS A 75 5.54 0.47 -0.25
C HIS A 75 4.40 1.10 -1.09
N ASN A 76 4.64 2.21 -1.79
CA ASN A 76 3.63 2.80 -2.67
C ASN A 76 3.32 1.87 -3.84
N SER A 77 2.04 1.64 -4.12
CA SER A 77 1.59 0.65 -5.09
C SER A 77 0.79 1.23 -6.27
N CYS A 78 0.45 2.52 -6.25
CA CYS A 78 -0.49 3.07 -7.23
C CYS A 78 -0.14 4.49 -7.69
N ILE A 79 -0.78 4.90 -8.80
CA ILE A 79 -0.66 6.25 -9.38
C ILE A 79 -1.08 7.32 -8.37
N ASP A 80 -2.16 7.09 -7.62
CA ASP A 80 -2.73 8.07 -6.70
C ASP A 80 -1.74 8.49 -5.60
N SER A 81 -1.02 7.52 -5.02
CA SER A 81 0.04 7.81 -4.03
C SER A 81 1.27 8.46 -4.67
N LEU A 82 1.69 7.98 -5.86
CA LEU A 82 2.79 8.57 -6.63
C LEU A 82 2.51 10.04 -6.98
N ASP A 83 1.28 10.36 -7.40
CA ASP A 83 0.87 11.74 -7.71
C ASP A 83 0.93 12.64 -6.48
N ALA A 84 0.50 12.15 -5.33
CA ALA A 84 0.58 12.90 -4.09
C ALA A 84 2.04 13.20 -3.70
N ILE A 85 2.92 12.19 -3.80
CA ILE A 85 4.37 12.34 -3.57
C ILE A 85 4.98 13.33 -4.55
N THR A 86 4.68 13.18 -5.84
CA THR A 86 5.21 14.02 -6.91
C THR A 86 4.87 15.49 -6.69
N ARG A 87 3.60 15.80 -6.41
CA ARG A 87 3.16 17.19 -6.12
C ARG A 87 3.91 17.77 -4.92
N ALA A 88 4.04 17.01 -3.84
CA ALA A 88 4.73 17.48 -2.64
C ALA A 88 6.21 17.77 -2.90
N ARG A 89 6.90 16.87 -3.61
CA ARG A 89 8.33 17.03 -3.94
C ARG A 89 8.58 18.20 -4.88
N LEU A 90 7.75 18.37 -5.91
CA LEU A 90 7.84 19.53 -6.80
C LEU A 90 7.58 20.86 -6.08
N ALA A 91 6.80 20.85 -5.00
CA ALA A 91 6.62 21.98 -4.09
C ALA A 91 7.79 22.18 -3.10
N GLY A 92 8.86 21.39 -3.18
CA GLY A 92 10.03 21.49 -2.31
C GLY A 92 9.87 20.80 -0.94
N GLN A 93 8.82 20.01 -0.73
CA GLN A 93 8.59 19.30 0.50
C GLN A 93 9.52 18.08 0.61
N ARG A 94 10.03 17.81 1.80
CA ARG A 94 10.91 16.65 2.08
C ARG A 94 10.08 15.39 2.25
N VAL A 95 9.54 14.86 1.14
CA VAL A 95 8.79 13.61 1.08
C VAL A 95 9.60 12.58 0.30
N PHE A 96 9.72 11.39 0.86
CA PHE A 96 10.39 10.25 0.25
C PHE A 96 9.36 9.14 0.00
N GLY A 97 9.45 8.48 -1.13
CA GLY A 97 8.59 7.37 -1.51
C GLY A 97 9.38 6.11 -1.80
N GLU A 98 8.84 5.00 -1.33
CA GLU A 98 9.37 3.66 -1.58
C GLU A 98 8.39 2.88 -2.45
N VAL A 99 8.92 2.04 -3.33
CA VAL A 99 8.16 1.04 -4.06
C VAL A 99 8.74 -0.35 -3.81
N LEU A 100 7.90 -1.37 -3.70
CA LEU A 100 8.39 -2.73 -3.56
C LEU A 100 8.74 -3.33 -4.92
N SER A 101 9.80 -4.17 -4.94
CA SER A 101 10.24 -4.87 -6.15
C SER A 101 9.11 -5.68 -6.79
N GLN A 102 8.28 -6.34 -5.97
CA GLN A 102 7.16 -7.14 -6.44
C GLN A 102 6.02 -6.27 -7.01
N HIS A 103 5.76 -5.05 -6.51
CA HIS A 103 4.79 -4.13 -7.13
C HIS A 103 5.19 -3.70 -8.54
N LEU A 104 6.48 -3.75 -8.86
CA LEU A 104 7.00 -3.38 -10.18
C LEU A 104 6.84 -4.48 -11.23
N VAL A 105 6.65 -5.75 -10.83
CA VAL A 105 6.70 -6.91 -11.74
C VAL A 105 5.48 -7.83 -11.66
N ILE A 106 4.71 -7.80 -10.56
CA ILE A 106 3.52 -8.62 -10.36
C ILE A 106 2.29 -7.72 -10.48
N ASP A 107 1.31 -8.10 -11.29
CA ASP A 107 0.05 -7.38 -11.45
C ASP A 107 -1.12 -8.05 -10.72
N ASP A 108 -2.27 -7.41 -10.69
CA ASP A 108 -3.45 -7.85 -9.96
C ASP A 108 -4.12 -9.12 -10.49
N SER A 109 -3.68 -9.65 -11.64
CA SER A 109 -4.20 -10.90 -12.19
C SER A 109 -3.95 -12.10 -11.28
N VAL A 110 -2.91 -12.02 -10.43
CA VAL A 110 -2.55 -13.08 -9.49
C VAL A 110 -3.66 -13.41 -8.48
N TYR A 111 -4.53 -12.45 -8.16
CA TYR A 111 -5.67 -12.67 -7.27
C TYR A 111 -6.80 -13.48 -7.90
N ARG A 112 -6.76 -13.68 -9.22
CA ARG A 112 -7.74 -14.47 -10.00
C ARG A 112 -7.19 -15.82 -10.45
N ASP A 113 -6.06 -16.28 -9.89
CA ASP A 113 -5.55 -17.63 -10.13
C ASP A 113 -6.61 -18.66 -9.67
N PRO A 114 -6.92 -19.68 -10.48
CA PRO A 114 -7.89 -20.71 -10.13
C PRO A 114 -7.46 -21.57 -8.92
N ASP A 115 -6.17 -21.62 -8.63
CA ASP A 115 -5.64 -22.20 -7.40
C ASP A 115 -5.72 -21.17 -6.28
N TRP A 116 -6.68 -21.35 -5.36
CA TRP A 116 -6.89 -20.46 -4.22
C TRP A 116 -5.60 -20.23 -3.40
N ASN A 117 -4.79 -21.27 -3.20
CA ASN A 117 -3.55 -21.14 -2.44
C ASN A 117 -2.57 -20.20 -3.13
N LYS A 118 -2.43 -20.29 -4.45
CA LYS A 118 -1.58 -19.36 -5.21
C LYS A 118 -2.08 -17.93 -5.10
N ALA A 119 -3.37 -17.71 -5.32
CA ALA A 119 -3.97 -16.38 -5.17
C ALA A 119 -3.76 -15.82 -3.75
N ALA A 120 -4.01 -16.62 -2.71
CA ALA A 120 -3.86 -16.23 -1.32
C ALA A 120 -2.41 -15.90 -0.93
N HIS A 121 -1.42 -16.56 -1.54
CA HIS A 121 0.00 -16.25 -1.30
C HIS A 121 0.40 -14.84 -1.78
N HIS A 122 -0.38 -14.23 -2.68
CA HIS A 122 -0.16 -12.86 -3.14
C HIS A 122 -0.89 -11.80 -2.31
N VAL A 123 -1.69 -12.20 -1.31
CA VAL A 123 -2.39 -11.25 -0.44
C VAL A 123 -1.40 -10.52 0.46
N MET A 124 -1.26 -9.22 0.21
CA MET A 124 -0.44 -8.26 0.95
C MET A 124 -1.07 -6.86 0.91
N SER A 125 -0.64 -5.95 1.76
CA SER A 125 -1.15 -4.58 1.81
C SER A 125 -0.02 -3.55 1.74
N PRO A 126 -0.07 -2.65 0.75
CA PRO A 126 -1.06 -2.50 -0.33
C PRO A 126 -1.02 -3.67 -1.32
N PRO A 127 -2.17 -3.94 -2.03
CA PRO A 127 -2.22 -5.04 -2.98
C PRO A 127 -1.49 -4.72 -4.29
N PHE A 128 -1.22 -5.78 -5.08
CA PHE A 128 -0.79 -5.63 -6.46
C PHE A 128 -1.87 -4.92 -7.29
N ARG A 129 -1.43 -4.15 -8.28
CA ARG A 129 -2.27 -3.30 -9.12
C ARG A 129 -2.17 -3.70 -10.59
N SER A 130 -2.99 -3.08 -11.42
CA SER A 130 -2.92 -3.26 -12.88
C SER A 130 -1.57 -2.80 -13.45
N LYS A 131 -1.26 -3.24 -14.65
CA LYS A 131 -0.03 -2.88 -15.38
C LYS A 131 0.14 -1.37 -15.60
N GLU A 132 -0.96 -0.63 -15.63
CA GLU A 132 -0.91 0.83 -15.72
C GLU A 132 -0.22 1.45 -14.51
N HIS A 133 -0.57 0.99 -13.30
CA HIS A 133 0.08 1.43 -12.07
C HIS A 133 1.56 1.01 -12.04
N GLN A 134 1.89 -0.20 -12.49
CA GLN A 134 3.29 -0.64 -12.61
C GLN A 134 4.13 0.28 -13.50
N ALA A 135 3.62 0.61 -14.69
CA ALA A 135 4.29 1.51 -15.62
C ALA A 135 4.54 2.90 -15.00
N ALA A 136 3.55 3.41 -14.24
CA ALA A 136 3.69 4.67 -13.54
C ALA A 136 4.76 4.61 -12.43
N LEU A 137 4.80 3.51 -11.66
CA LEU A 137 5.81 3.32 -10.60
C LEU A 137 7.23 3.25 -11.18
N TRP A 138 7.43 2.54 -12.31
CA TRP A 138 8.71 2.55 -13.04
C TRP A 138 9.10 3.95 -13.48
N THR A 139 8.15 4.71 -14.03
CA THR A 139 8.37 6.12 -14.40
C THR A 139 8.73 6.97 -13.18
N GLY A 140 8.04 6.76 -12.05
CA GLY A 140 8.31 7.43 -10.79
C GLY A 140 9.72 7.19 -10.25
N LEU A 141 10.21 5.95 -10.34
CA LEU A 141 11.61 5.61 -10.01
C LEU A 141 12.60 6.29 -10.94
N GLN A 142 12.38 6.19 -12.25
CA GLN A 142 13.26 6.78 -13.27
C GLN A 142 13.34 8.30 -13.14
N ALA A 143 12.24 8.94 -12.82
CA ALA A 143 12.17 10.40 -12.61
C ALA A 143 12.68 10.86 -11.23
N GLY A 144 13.04 9.92 -10.33
CA GLY A 144 13.47 10.24 -8.97
C GLY A 144 12.35 10.70 -8.04
N MET A 145 11.08 10.48 -8.42
CA MET A 145 9.93 10.77 -7.54
C MET A 145 9.78 9.72 -6.46
N LEU A 146 10.15 8.46 -6.74
CA LEU A 146 10.38 7.39 -5.77
C LEU A 146 11.90 7.21 -5.62
N GLN A 147 12.39 7.07 -4.39
CA GLN A 147 13.83 7.11 -4.10
C GLN A 147 14.40 5.76 -3.70
N THR A 148 13.55 4.86 -3.25
CA THR A 148 13.98 3.59 -2.67
C THR A 148 13.14 2.44 -3.17
N THR A 149 13.75 1.26 -3.19
CA THR A 149 13.08 -0.02 -3.39
C THR A 149 13.31 -0.90 -2.17
N ALA A 150 12.30 -1.70 -1.83
CA ALA A 150 12.35 -2.66 -0.75
C ALA A 150 11.60 -3.94 -1.12
N THR A 151 11.50 -4.88 -0.22
CA THR A 151 10.73 -6.11 -0.42
C THR A 151 9.52 -6.20 0.51
N ASP A 152 9.59 -5.58 1.68
CA ASP A 152 8.59 -5.77 2.76
C ASP A 152 8.29 -7.26 2.98
N HIS A 153 9.37 -8.08 2.98
CA HIS A 153 9.28 -9.53 3.02
C HIS A 153 8.57 -9.99 4.29
N CYS A 154 7.42 -10.61 4.13
CA CYS A 154 6.63 -11.18 5.22
C CYS A 154 5.92 -12.44 4.72
N CYS A 155 6.60 -13.59 4.84
CA CYS A 155 6.08 -14.85 4.33
C CYS A 155 5.16 -15.55 5.33
N PHE A 156 4.12 -16.18 4.79
CA PHE A 156 3.23 -17.08 5.49
C PHE A 156 3.16 -18.41 4.75
N CYS A 157 3.18 -19.53 5.46
CA CYS A 157 2.98 -20.83 4.84
C CYS A 157 1.49 -21.06 4.48
N THR A 158 1.24 -22.00 3.58
CA THR A 158 -0.11 -22.32 3.09
C THR A 158 -1.15 -22.54 4.21
N PRO A 159 -0.87 -23.34 5.28
CA PRO A 159 -1.84 -23.48 6.36
C PRO A 159 -2.21 -22.17 7.08
N GLN A 160 -1.28 -21.22 7.16
CA GLN A 160 -1.56 -19.91 7.75
C GLN A 160 -2.47 -19.08 6.84
N LYS A 161 -2.21 -19.05 5.53
CA LYS A 161 -3.06 -18.38 4.54
C LYS A 161 -4.47 -18.97 4.51
N GLN A 162 -4.60 -20.30 4.70
CA GLN A 162 -5.89 -21.00 4.70
C GLN A 162 -6.81 -20.62 5.86
N ALA A 163 -6.35 -19.86 6.86
CA ALA A 163 -7.24 -19.23 7.82
C ALA A 163 -8.32 -18.34 7.18
N GLY A 164 -8.11 -17.92 5.94
CA GLY A 164 -9.01 -17.08 5.17
C GLY A 164 -9.81 -17.80 4.07
N LEU A 165 -9.90 -19.15 4.07
CA LEU A 165 -10.60 -19.93 3.03
C LEU A 165 -12.04 -19.46 2.81
N ASP A 166 -12.78 -19.18 3.88
CA ASP A 166 -14.18 -18.76 3.85
C ASP A 166 -14.35 -17.24 4.01
N ASP A 167 -13.27 -16.53 4.28
CA ASP A 167 -13.31 -15.09 4.58
C ASP A 167 -11.95 -14.44 4.29
N PHE A 168 -11.83 -13.82 3.12
CA PHE A 168 -10.60 -13.18 2.65
C PHE A 168 -9.99 -12.18 3.65
N ARG A 169 -10.81 -11.60 4.55
CA ARG A 169 -10.37 -10.66 5.59
C ARG A 169 -9.44 -11.31 6.62
N LYS A 170 -9.47 -12.64 6.71
CA LYS A 170 -8.65 -13.46 7.61
C LYS A 170 -7.37 -13.99 6.95
N ILE A 171 -7.20 -13.77 5.64
CA ILE A 171 -5.94 -14.14 4.97
C ILE A 171 -4.83 -13.23 5.53
N PRO A 172 -3.78 -13.78 6.17
CA PRO A 172 -2.66 -12.97 6.64
C PRO A 172 -2.03 -12.17 5.50
N ASN A 173 -1.80 -10.87 5.73
CA ASN A 173 -1.19 -9.98 4.76
C ASN A 173 0.33 -10.12 4.77
N GLY A 174 0.90 -10.53 3.66
CA GLY A 174 2.33 -10.66 3.46
C GLY A 174 2.65 -11.64 2.35
N THR A 175 3.70 -11.34 1.60
CA THR A 175 4.21 -12.16 0.51
C THR A 175 5.73 -12.21 0.54
N ASN A 176 6.31 -13.10 -0.24
CA ASN A 176 7.77 -13.14 -0.45
C ASN A 176 8.18 -11.92 -1.28
N GLY A 177 9.33 -11.35 -0.92
CA GLY A 177 10.01 -10.31 -1.68
C GLY A 177 11.17 -10.87 -2.49
#